data_38ac3143e61d0f50a167b9d4e93f5474
#
_entry.id   38ac3143e61d0f50a167b9d4e93f5474
#
_cell.length_a   1.000
_cell.length_b   1.000
_cell.length_c   1.000
_cell.angle_alpha   90.00
_cell.angle_beta   90.00
_cell.angle_gamma   90.00
#
_symmetry.space_group_name_H-M   'P 1'
#
loop_
_entity.id
_entity.type
_entity.pdbx_description
1 polymer ?
#
loop_
_entity_poly.entity_id
_entity_poly.type
_entity_poly.pdbx_seq_one_letter_code
_entity_poly.pdbx_strand_id
1 'polypeptide(L)'
;MLDVLLANKLTKAVAPGAHLLFVGDVDQLPSVGAGEVLRDLLAPGTPIPHVRLTQIFRQASHSGVVTNAHRINAGDYPRTQGLDDFFHFPVEDAEQAAQVTVDVVARRIPAKFGLDPRRDIQVLTPMHRGGAGAGVLNTLLQQALTPARPDVPERRFGGRIFRVGDKVTQIRNNYDKGANGVFNGTQGIVTAIDLVDQTLTVRTDEDEHINYEFGELDELTHAYAVSIHRSQGSEYPCVVLPITTSAWMMRQRNLLYTAVTRAKKLVVLVGSKKAIGQAVRTVGAGRRHTTLDYRLGHH
;
A
#
# COMPACT_ATOMS: atom_id res chain seq x y z
N MET A 1 -3.26 -12.46 0.37
CA MET A 1 -4.30 -12.11 1.37
C MET A 1 -5.30 -13.26 1.51
N LEU A 2 -4.79 -14.43 1.90
CA LEU A 2 -5.56 -15.66 2.04
C LEU A 2 -6.14 -15.72 3.45
N ASP A 3 -7.45 -15.63 3.58
CA ASP A 3 -8.18 -15.87 4.84
C ASP A 3 -8.58 -17.35 5.00
N VAL A 4 -9.11 -17.73 6.16
CA VAL A 4 -9.47 -19.12 6.45
C VAL A 4 -10.56 -19.66 5.53
N LEU A 5 -11.54 -18.82 5.14
CA LEU A 5 -12.62 -19.26 4.26
C LEU A 5 -12.11 -19.52 2.84
N LEU A 6 -11.27 -18.62 2.33
CA LEU A 6 -10.66 -18.77 1.01
C LEU A 6 -9.65 -19.91 1.00
N ALA A 7 -8.85 -20.10 2.08
CA ALA A 7 -7.94 -21.23 2.22
C ALA A 7 -8.67 -22.57 2.19
N ASN A 8 -9.80 -22.67 2.89
CA ASN A 8 -10.62 -23.89 2.86
C ASN A 8 -11.20 -24.19 1.46
N LYS A 9 -11.60 -23.15 0.71
CA LYS A 9 -12.07 -23.34 -0.68
C LYS A 9 -10.91 -23.75 -1.60
N LEU A 10 -9.77 -23.08 -1.45
CA LEU A 10 -8.56 -23.40 -2.22
C LEU A 10 -8.12 -24.86 -2.03
N THR A 11 -7.97 -25.29 -0.77
CA THR A 11 -7.53 -26.66 -0.47
C THR A 11 -8.49 -27.73 -0.99
N LYS A 12 -9.81 -27.45 -0.99
CA LYS A 12 -10.82 -28.34 -1.59
C LYS A 12 -10.77 -28.37 -3.12
N ALA A 13 -10.29 -27.32 -3.76
CA ALA A 13 -10.18 -27.22 -5.21
C ALA A 13 -8.88 -27.86 -5.77
N VAL A 14 -7.90 -28.13 -4.90
CA VAL A 14 -6.64 -28.78 -5.32
C VAL A 14 -6.92 -30.24 -5.65
N ALA A 15 -6.51 -30.66 -6.85
CA ALA A 15 -6.68 -32.03 -7.30
C ALA A 15 -5.84 -33.02 -6.47
N PRO A 16 -6.33 -34.25 -6.23
CA PRO A 16 -5.53 -35.30 -5.57
C PRO A 16 -4.19 -35.53 -6.29
N GLY A 17 -3.11 -35.55 -5.52
CA GLY A 17 -1.74 -35.74 -6.06
C GLY A 17 -1.06 -34.43 -6.51
N ALA A 18 -1.74 -33.29 -6.52
CA ALA A 18 -1.12 -32.03 -6.80
C ALA A 18 -0.34 -31.47 -5.59
N HIS A 19 0.76 -30.77 -5.87
CA HIS A 19 1.54 -30.08 -4.85
C HIS A 19 1.00 -28.66 -4.63
N LEU A 20 0.83 -28.26 -3.36
CA LEU A 20 0.41 -26.91 -2.98
C LEU A 20 1.53 -26.23 -2.19
N LEU A 21 2.08 -25.16 -2.75
CA LEU A 21 3.11 -24.35 -2.11
C LEU A 21 2.54 -22.99 -1.69
N PHE A 22 2.60 -22.67 -0.40
CA PHE A 22 2.31 -21.35 0.12
C PHE A 22 3.59 -20.53 0.25
N VAL A 23 3.61 -19.35 -0.36
CA VAL A 23 4.71 -18.39 -0.25
C VAL A 23 4.17 -17.09 0.31
N GLY A 24 4.84 -16.52 1.31
CA GLY A 24 4.40 -15.25 1.91
C GLY A 24 5.29 -14.78 3.04
N ASP A 25 4.89 -13.70 3.68
CA ASP A 25 5.59 -13.06 4.79
C ASP A 25 4.65 -12.92 5.98
N VAL A 26 4.93 -13.65 7.05
CA VAL A 26 4.11 -13.68 8.28
C VAL A 26 4.22 -12.41 9.12
N ASP A 27 5.24 -11.60 8.87
CA ASP A 27 5.52 -10.38 9.61
C ASP A 27 4.81 -9.17 8.98
N GLN A 28 4.28 -9.30 7.74
CA GLN A 28 3.40 -8.32 7.12
C GLN A 28 1.99 -8.37 7.70
N LEU A 29 1.16 -7.40 7.27
CA LEU A 29 -0.26 -7.38 7.65
C LEU A 29 -0.96 -8.69 7.24
N PRO A 30 -1.76 -9.28 8.13
CA PRO A 30 -2.57 -10.45 7.78
C PRO A 30 -3.67 -10.10 6.77
N SER A 31 -4.40 -11.12 6.30
CA SER A 31 -5.60 -10.94 5.48
C SER A 31 -6.63 -10.05 6.18
N VAL A 32 -7.44 -9.31 5.42
CA VAL A 32 -8.56 -8.54 5.98
C VAL A 32 -9.64 -9.48 6.55
N GLY A 33 -9.85 -10.62 5.91
CA GLY A 33 -10.76 -11.68 6.38
C GLY A 33 -10.24 -12.43 7.61
N ALA A 34 -11.04 -13.35 8.11
CA ALA A 34 -10.78 -14.07 9.36
C ALA A 34 -9.51 -14.94 9.29
N GLY A 35 -8.73 -14.95 10.36
CA GLY A 35 -7.60 -15.82 10.56
C GLY A 35 -6.25 -15.30 10.06
N GLU A 36 -5.22 -16.08 10.33
CA GLU A 36 -3.82 -15.84 9.94
C GLU A 36 -3.23 -17.14 9.36
N VAL A 37 -3.82 -17.61 8.26
CA VAL A 37 -3.57 -18.93 7.68
C VAL A 37 -2.07 -19.26 7.59
N LEU A 38 -1.25 -18.37 7.01
CA LEU A 38 0.18 -18.63 6.87
C LEU A 38 0.87 -18.79 8.24
N ARG A 39 0.50 -17.98 9.22
CA ARG A 39 1.06 -18.07 10.58
C ARG A 39 0.65 -19.36 11.25
N ASP A 40 -0.61 -19.77 11.11
CA ASP A 40 -1.13 -21.01 11.67
C ASP A 40 -0.47 -22.25 11.04
N LEU A 41 -0.21 -22.22 9.72
CA LEU A 41 0.53 -23.27 9.00
C LEU A 41 1.98 -23.41 9.47
N LEU A 42 2.60 -22.32 9.95
CA LEU A 42 3.98 -22.27 10.44
C LEU A 42 4.08 -22.41 11.96
N ALA A 43 2.97 -22.67 12.64
CA ALA A 43 2.95 -22.80 14.09
C ALA A 43 3.78 -24.03 14.53
N PRO A 44 4.48 -23.95 15.68
CA PRO A 44 5.22 -25.09 16.22
C PRO A 44 4.31 -26.31 16.41
N GLY A 45 4.78 -27.48 15.98
CA GLY A 45 4.03 -28.75 16.09
C GLY A 45 3.11 -29.04 14.91
N THR A 46 3.00 -28.18 13.90
CA THR A 46 2.27 -28.54 12.67
C THR A 46 3.11 -29.51 11.81
N PRO A 47 2.48 -30.50 11.16
CA PRO A 47 3.18 -31.49 10.32
C PRO A 47 3.58 -30.93 8.94
N ILE A 48 3.39 -29.63 8.68
CA ILE A 48 3.59 -29.02 7.37
C ILE A 48 5.06 -28.62 7.19
N PRO A 49 5.78 -29.21 6.21
CA PRO A 49 7.15 -28.81 5.92
C PRO A 49 7.24 -27.35 5.52
N HIS A 50 8.19 -26.61 6.08
CA HIS A 50 8.36 -25.21 5.74
C HIS A 50 9.83 -24.80 5.77
N VAL A 51 10.14 -23.76 5.02
CA VAL A 51 11.45 -23.09 5.00
C VAL A 51 11.23 -21.61 5.25
N ARG A 52 11.93 -21.05 6.26
CA ARG A 52 11.97 -19.63 6.51
C ARG A 52 13.26 -19.04 5.96
N LEU A 53 13.14 -18.13 4.98
CA LEU A 53 14.29 -17.41 4.44
C LEU A 53 14.70 -16.32 5.44
N THR A 54 15.94 -16.38 5.91
CA THR A 54 16.49 -15.43 6.90
C THR A 54 17.69 -14.67 6.39
N GLN A 55 18.30 -15.10 5.28
CA GLN A 55 19.47 -14.45 4.71
C GLN A 55 19.10 -13.24 3.85
N ILE A 56 19.74 -12.11 4.13
CA ILE A 56 19.73 -10.94 3.25
C ILE A 56 20.90 -11.10 2.28
N PHE A 57 20.63 -11.12 0.98
CA PHE A 57 21.68 -11.16 -0.02
C PHE A 57 22.61 -9.94 0.12
N ARG A 58 23.92 -10.14 -0.14
CA ARG A 58 24.97 -9.10 0.03
C ARG A 58 24.63 -7.78 -0.70
N GLN A 59 24.01 -7.83 -1.86
CA GLN A 59 23.58 -6.63 -2.60
C GLN A 59 22.48 -5.85 -1.86
N ALA A 60 21.58 -6.53 -1.17
CA ALA A 60 20.49 -5.94 -0.40
C ALA A 60 20.95 -5.46 0.99
N SER A 61 22.08 -5.97 1.52
CA SER A 61 22.61 -5.54 2.82
C SER A 61 23.10 -4.09 2.85
N HIS A 62 23.38 -3.49 1.69
CA HIS A 62 23.72 -2.08 1.55
C HIS A 62 22.48 -1.17 1.44
N SER A 63 21.30 -1.72 1.21
CA SER A 63 20.07 -0.94 1.17
C SER A 63 19.61 -0.58 2.58
N GLY A 64 19.46 0.72 2.83
CA GLY A 64 18.84 1.25 4.03
C GLY A 64 17.37 0.86 4.15
N VAL A 65 16.65 0.70 3.03
CA VAL A 65 15.27 0.20 3.01
C VAL A 65 15.21 -1.20 3.59
N VAL A 66 16.04 -2.13 3.10
CA VAL A 66 16.06 -3.53 3.55
C VAL A 66 16.53 -3.64 5.01
N THR A 67 17.64 -2.99 5.35
CA THR A 67 18.19 -3.03 6.71
C THR A 67 17.21 -2.43 7.73
N ASN A 68 16.52 -1.34 7.38
CA ASN A 68 15.49 -0.75 8.25
C ASN A 68 14.21 -1.57 8.33
N ALA A 69 13.81 -2.27 7.28
CA ALA A 69 12.70 -3.22 7.36
C ALA A 69 12.99 -4.31 8.41
N HIS A 70 14.20 -4.90 8.40
CA HIS A 70 14.61 -5.87 9.41
C HIS A 70 14.69 -5.28 10.83
N ARG A 71 15.22 -4.06 10.98
CA ARG A 71 15.26 -3.36 12.27
C ARG A 71 13.84 -3.16 12.82
N ILE A 72 12.94 -2.65 11.98
CA ILE A 72 11.53 -2.45 12.36
C ILE A 72 10.90 -3.78 12.78
N ASN A 73 11.13 -4.84 12.02
CA ASN A 73 10.60 -6.18 12.36
C ASN A 73 11.17 -6.73 13.67
N ALA A 74 12.44 -6.46 13.96
CA ALA A 74 13.08 -6.80 15.25
C ALA A 74 12.59 -5.95 16.43
N GLY A 75 11.89 -4.84 16.19
CA GLY A 75 11.44 -3.92 17.23
C GLY A 75 12.38 -2.75 17.45
N ASP A 76 13.34 -2.56 16.57
CA ASP A 76 14.33 -1.50 16.63
C ASP A 76 13.91 -0.27 15.84
N TYR A 77 14.25 0.92 16.36
CA TYR A 77 14.02 2.16 15.62
C TYR A 77 14.85 2.20 14.33
N PRO A 78 14.27 2.61 13.18
CA PRO A 78 14.99 2.65 11.91
C PRO A 78 16.13 3.69 11.96
N ARG A 79 17.23 3.40 11.28
CA ARG A 79 18.31 4.37 11.06
C ARG A 79 17.88 5.34 9.97
N THR A 80 18.09 6.64 10.19
CA THR A 80 17.67 7.70 9.26
C THR A 80 18.84 8.63 8.88
N GLN A 81 20.05 8.33 9.31
CA GLN A 81 21.25 9.11 9.01
C GLN A 81 22.26 8.26 8.24
N GLY A 82 22.95 8.90 7.30
CA GLY A 82 24.00 8.24 6.52
C GLY A 82 23.46 7.22 5.50
N LEU A 83 22.22 7.36 5.07
CA LEU A 83 21.57 6.51 4.07
C LEU A 83 21.11 7.35 2.88
N ASP A 84 21.19 6.76 1.69
CA ASP A 84 20.82 7.43 0.43
C ASP A 84 19.43 7.02 -0.05
N ASP A 85 18.79 6.02 0.61
CA ASP A 85 17.52 5.43 0.22
C ASP A 85 16.47 5.40 1.34
N PHE A 86 16.78 5.97 2.54
CA PHE A 86 15.85 5.99 3.66
C PHE A 86 15.96 7.32 4.44
N PHE A 87 14.90 8.12 4.38
CA PHE A 87 14.87 9.47 4.96
C PHE A 87 13.76 9.64 5.98
N HIS A 88 13.92 10.60 6.87
CA HIS A 88 12.90 11.01 7.83
C HIS A 88 12.82 12.53 7.95
N PHE A 89 11.61 13.07 7.76
CA PHE A 89 11.27 14.46 8.04
C PHE A 89 10.47 14.51 9.35
N PRO A 90 11.07 14.97 10.45
CA PRO A 90 10.39 15.02 11.74
C PRO A 90 9.34 16.14 11.75
N VAL A 91 8.10 15.78 12.01
CA VAL A 91 6.93 16.67 12.10
C VAL A 91 5.99 16.10 13.15
N GLU A 92 5.51 16.93 14.07
CA GLU A 92 4.62 16.49 15.15
C GLU A 92 3.14 16.63 14.78
N ASP A 93 2.79 17.73 14.12
CA ASP A 93 1.41 18.06 13.74
C ASP A 93 0.97 17.32 12.47
N ALA A 94 -0.28 16.87 12.41
CA ALA A 94 -0.81 16.07 11.30
C ALA A 94 -1.03 16.88 10.01
N GLU A 95 -1.47 18.14 10.14
CA GLU A 95 -1.71 19.01 8.99
C GLU A 95 -0.38 19.44 8.38
N GLN A 96 0.59 19.77 9.23
CA GLN A 96 1.96 20.05 8.79
C GLN A 96 2.60 18.83 8.14
N ALA A 97 2.37 17.61 8.67
CA ALA A 97 2.84 16.38 8.06
C ALA A 97 2.25 16.17 6.66
N ALA A 98 0.97 16.51 6.45
CA ALA A 98 0.35 16.46 5.13
C ALA A 98 1.02 17.45 4.15
N GLN A 99 1.27 18.69 4.56
CA GLN A 99 1.93 19.69 3.73
C GLN A 99 3.38 19.29 3.37
N VAL A 100 4.14 18.79 4.35
CA VAL A 100 5.49 18.26 4.11
C VAL A 100 5.45 17.05 3.17
N THR A 101 4.46 16.18 3.32
CA THR A 101 4.26 15.03 2.41
C THR A 101 4.04 15.50 0.98
N VAL A 102 3.20 16.50 0.77
CA VAL A 102 2.97 17.09 -0.56
C VAL A 102 4.25 17.70 -1.14
N ASP A 103 4.99 18.48 -0.36
CA ASP A 103 6.26 19.07 -0.78
C ASP A 103 7.30 17.99 -1.16
N VAL A 104 7.41 16.96 -0.35
CA VAL A 104 8.32 15.82 -0.59
C VAL A 104 7.97 15.11 -1.89
N VAL A 105 6.69 14.81 -2.13
CA VAL A 105 6.21 14.10 -3.32
C VAL A 105 6.31 14.96 -4.58
N ALA A 106 5.84 16.21 -4.51
CA ALA A 106 5.72 17.04 -5.70
C ALA A 106 7.04 17.72 -6.11
N ARG A 107 7.96 17.95 -5.19
CA ARG A 107 9.17 18.74 -5.45
C ARG A 107 10.47 18.04 -5.08
N ARG A 108 10.63 17.60 -3.80
CA ARG A 108 11.95 17.17 -3.31
C ARG A 108 12.41 15.85 -3.91
N ILE A 109 11.53 14.84 -3.98
CA ILE A 109 11.88 13.55 -4.57
C ILE A 109 12.13 13.69 -6.07
N PRO A 110 11.26 14.30 -6.88
CA PRO A 110 11.54 14.55 -8.29
C PRO A 110 12.85 15.28 -8.53
N ALA A 111 13.11 16.36 -7.79
CA ALA A 111 14.33 17.15 -7.95
C ALA A 111 15.63 16.39 -7.61
N LYS A 112 15.59 15.52 -6.58
CA LYS A 112 16.80 14.81 -6.11
C LYS A 112 17.01 13.47 -6.81
N PHE A 113 15.93 12.74 -7.12
CA PHE A 113 16.01 11.35 -7.59
C PHE A 113 15.47 11.15 -9.00
N GLY A 114 14.89 12.19 -9.65
CA GLY A 114 14.32 12.10 -10.98
C GLY A 114 13.08 11.20 -11.10
N LEU A 115 12.43 10.88 -9.98
CA LEU A 115 11.24 10.02 -9.96
C LEU A 115 9.98 10.81 -10.33
N ASP A 116 9.13 10.23 -11.17
CA ASP A 116 7.81 10.80 -11.50
C ASP A 116 6.85 10.68 -10.30
N PRO A 117 6.29 11.81 -9.81
CA PRO A 117 5.43 11.79 -8.62
C PRO A 117 4.13 11.01 -8.79
N ARG A 118 3.66 10.79 -10.02
CA ARG A 118 2.42 10.07 -10.30
C ARG A 118 2.64 8.58 -10.57
N ARG A 119 3.81 8.20 -11.11
CA ARG A 119 4.13 6.82 -11.47
C ARG A 119 4.99 6.12 -10.44
N ASP A 120 6.06 6.80 -9.99
CA ASP A 120 7.10 6.17 -9.18
C ASP A 120 6.89 6.33 -7.68
N ILE A 121 6.07 7.30 -7.27
CA ILE A 121 5.88 7.63 -5.86
C ILE A 121 4.49 7.21 -5.41
N GLN A 122 4.44 6.45 -4.31
CA GLN A 122 3.18 6.12 -3.64
C GLN A 122 3.19 6.63 -2.20
N VAL A 123 2.19 7.43 -1.86
CA VAL A 123 1.96 7.78 -0.47
C VAL A 123 1.13 6.68 0.19
N LEU A 124 1.66 6.11 1.27
CA LEU A 124 0.98 5.09 2.07
C LEU A 124 0.64 5.68 3.43
N THR A 125 -0.62 5.67 3.82
CA THR A 125 -1.04 6.19 5.12
C THR A 125 -1.75 5.11 5.94
N PRO A 126 -1.58 5.10 7.28
CA PRO A 126 -2.27 4.16 8.15
C PRO A 126 -3.78 4.43 8.22
N MET A 127 -4.24 5.64 7.88
CA MET A 127 -5.63 6.07 8.07
C MET A 127 -6.26 6.61 6.79
N HIS A 128 -7.58 6.41 6.67
CA HIS A 128 -8.36 7.03 5.60
C HIS A 128 -8.79 8.47 5.94
N ARG A 129 -9.11 8.72 7.21
CA ARG A 129 -9.58 10.02 7.74
C ARG A 129 -8.50 10.68 8.59
N GLY A 130 -8.65 11.99 8.86
CA GLY A 130 -7.72 12.80 9.67
C GLY A 130 -6.80 13.67 8.83
N GLY A 131 -6.03 14.58 9.45
CA GLY A 131 -5.22 15.61 8.79
C GLY A 131 -4.16 15.06 7.82
N ALA A 132 -3.60 13.87 8.09
CA ALA A 132 -2.69 13.14 7.19
C ALA A 132 -3.32 11.83 6.66
N GLY A 133 -4.64 11.75 6.59
CA GLY A 133 -5.36 10.60 6.04
C GLY A 133 -5.41 10.62 4.51
N ALA A 134 -5.69 9.45 3.90
CA ALA A 134 -5.72 9.31 2.44
C ALA A 134 -6.65 10.30 1.74
N GLY A 135 -7.80 10.62 2.33
CA GLY A 135 -8.75 11.58 1.76
C GLY A 135 -8.15 12.98 1.60
N VAL A 136 -7.57 13.54 2.68
CA VAL A 136 -6.93 14.87 2.67
C VAL A 136 -5.71 14.87 1.74
N LEU A 137 -4.86 13.85 1.84
CA LEU A 137 -3.65 13.75 1.02
C LEU A 137 -3.97 13.64 -0.47
N ASN A 138 -5.01 12.90 -0.87
CA ASN A 138 -5.42 12.84 -2.27
C ASN A 138 -5.85 14.21 -2.79
N THR A 139 -6.61 14.98 -2.01
CA THR A 139 -7.03 16.34 -2.40
C THR A 139 -5.82 17.27 -2.57
N LEU A 140 -4.92 17.28 -1.58
CA LEU A 140 -3.73 18.14 -1.61
C LEU A 140 -2.76 17.76 -2.73
N LEU A 141 -2.52 16.47 -2.94
CA LEU A 141 -1.65 15.97 -3.99
C LEU A 141 -2.24 16.21 -5.38
N GLN A 142 -3.56 16.05 -5.55
CA GLN A 142 -4.22 16.42 -6.81
C GLN A 142 -4.01 17.90 -7.13
N GLN A 143 -4.22 18.78 -6.14
CA GLN A 143 -4.01 20.22 -6.34
C GLN A 143 -2.57 20.54 -6.73
N ALA A 144 -1.60 19.86 -6.15
CA ALA A 144 -0.18 20.08 -6.43
C ALA A 144 0.30 19.48 -7.76
N LEU A 145 -0.20 18.30 -8.14
CA LEU A 145 0.30 17.54 -9.29
C LEU A 145 -0.58 17.67 -10.54
N THR A 146 -1.89 17.90 -10.33
CA THR A 146 -2.89 18.00 -11.40
C THR A 146 -3.82 19.17 -11.10
N PRO A 147 -3.30 20.42 -11.06
CA PRO A 147 -4.13 21.61 -10.82
C PRO A 147 -5.19 21.76 -11.91
N ALA A 148 -6.32 22.37 -11.56
CA ALA A 148 -7.35 22.70 -12.54
C ALA A 148 -6.77 23.65 -13.61
N ARG A 149 -7.12 23.41 -14.87
CA ARG A 149 -6.76 24.23 -16.03
C ARG A 149 -8.03 24.59 -16.80
N PRO A 150 -8.22 25.86 -17.20
CA PRO A 150 -9.43 26.31 -17.88
C PRO A 150 -9.69 25.58 -19.21
N ASP A 151 -8.65 25.17 -19.90
CA ASP A 151 -8.63 24.55 -21.22
C ASP A 151 -8.66 23.02 -21.20
N VAL A 152 -8.66 22.40 -20.00
CA VAL A 152 -8.64 20.93 -19.85
C VAL A 152 -9.93 20.50 -19.14
N PRO A 153 -10.71 19.59 -19.73
CA PRO A 153 -11.97 19.14 -19.13
C PRO A 153 -11.73 18.45 -17.78
N GLU A 154 -12.66 18.70 -16.85
CA GLU A 154 -12.75 17.96 -15.59
C GLU A 154 -14.16 17.40 -15.41
N ARG A 155 -14.27 16.29 -14.68
CA ARG A 155 -15.57 15.67 -14.37
C ARG A 155 -15.80 15.56 -12.88
N ARG A 156 -16.90 16.12 -12.41
CA ARG A 156 -17.36 15.95 -11.01
C ARG A 156 -18.24 14.72 -10.89
N PHE A 157 -17.93 13.86 -9.93
CA PHE A 157 -18.74 12.68 -9.65
C PHE A 157 -18.56 12.25 -8.17
N GLY A 158 -19.67 12.01 -7.47
CA GLY A 158 -19.65 11.49 -6.09
C GLY A 158 -18.81 12.30 -5.09
N GLY A 159 -18.79 13.63 -5.22
CA GLY A 159 -17.99 14.53 -4.39
C GLY A 159 -16.50 14.59 -4.76
N ARG A 160 -16.08 13.90 -5.83
CA ARG A 160 -14.72 13.95 -6.40
C ARG A 160 -14.71 14.75 -7.69
N ILE A 161 -13.54 15.27 -8.03
CA ILE A 161 -13.29 15.93 -9.32
C ILE A 161 -12.19 15.13 -10.00
N PHE A 162 -12.48 14.54 -11.14
CA PHE A 162 -11.49 13.85 -11.97
C PHE A 162 -10.94 14.80 -13.03
N ARG A 163 -9.62 14.75 -13.23
CA ARG A 163 -8.88 15.57 -14.20
C ARG A 163 -7.96 14.70 -15.04
N VAL A 164 -7.68 15.13 -16.24
CA VAL A 164 -6.64 14.52 -17.06
C VAL A 164 -5.29 14.62 -16.35
N GLY A 165 -4.61 13.49 -16.19
CA GLY A 165 -3.37 13.36 -15.43
C GLY A 165 -3.57 12.88 -13.99
N ASP A 166 -4.79 12.71 -13.49
CA ASP A 166 -5.04 12.16 -12.16
C ASP A 166 -4.59 10.71 -12.04
N LYS A 167 -3.94 10.41 -10.92
CA LYS A 167 -3.67 9.03 -10.49
C LYS A 167 -4.91 8.46 -9.81
N VAL A 168 -5.42 7.36 -10.37
CA VAL A 168 -6.65 6.70 -9.90
C VAL A 168 -6.44 5.21 -9.68
N THR A 169 -7.37 4.59 -8.95
CA THR A 169 -7.42 3.14 -8.76
C THR A 169 -8.85 2.64 -8.83
N GLN A 170 -9.01 1.46 -9.40
CA GLN A 170 -10.24 0.68 -9.37
C GLN A 170 -10.53 0.24 -7.93
N ILE A 171 -11.79 0.29 -7.49
CA ILE A 171 -12.17 -0.06 -6.11
C ILE A 171 -13.05 -1.30 -5.99
N ARG A 172 -13.42 -1.91 -7.10
CA ARG A 172 -14.14 -3.19 -7.19
C ARG A 172 -13.74 -3.95 -8.46
N ASN A 173 -13.93 -5.26 -8.47
CA ASN A 173 -13.68 -6.02 -9.69
C ASN A 173 -14.76 -5.73 -10.74
N ASN A 174 -14.32 -5.57 -11.98
CA ASN A 174 -15.20 -5.50 -13.16
C ASN A 174 -14.62 -6.42 -14.24
N TYR A 175 -15.25 -7.57 -14.43
CA TYR A 175 -14.78 -8.62 -15.34
C TYR A 175 -15.12 -8.33 -16.81
N ASP A 176 -16.01 -7.36 -17.06
CA ASP A 176 -16.48 -7.00 -18.39
C ASP A 176 -15.66 -5.84 -19.01
N LYS A 177 -14.69 -5.27 -18.26
CA LYS A 177 -13.83 -4.17 -18.70
C LYS A 177 -12.42 -4.64 -19.08
N GLY A 178 -11.86 -3.99 -20.12
CA GLY A 178 -10.52 -4.35 -20.60
C GLY A 178 -10.48 -5.72 -21.24
N ALA A 179 -9.29 -6.17 -21.60
CA ALA A 179 -9.10 -7.46 -22.25
C ALA A 179 -9.28 -8.66 -21.31
N ASN A 180 -8.97 -8.49 -20.03
CA ASN A 180 -8.95 -9.56 -19.02
C ASN A 180 -9.71 -9.22 -17.74
N GLY A 181 -10.53 -8.19 -17.75
CA GLY A 181 -11.16 -7.60 -16.58
C GLY A 181 -10.26 -6.58 -15.85
N VAL A 182 -10.88 -5.67 -15.10
CA VAL A 182 -10.19 -4.70 -14.25
C VAL A 182 -10.49 -5.02 -12.79
N PHE A 183 -9.44 -5.14 -11.99
CA PHE A 183 -9.58 -5.65 -10.63
C PHE A 183 -9.42 -4.56 -9.57
N ASN A 184 -9.99 -4.79 -8.40
CA ASN A 184 -9.81 -3.92 -7.26
C ASN A 184 -8.32 -3.75 -6.93
N GLY A 185 -7.84 -2.51 -6.96
CA GLY A 185 -6.44 -2.16 -6.76
C GLY A 185 -5.66 -1.87 -8.03
N THR A 186 -6.21 -2.17 -9.24
CA THR A 186 -5.60 -1.74 -10.51
C THR A 186 -5.46 -0.22 -10.51
N GLN A 187 -4.23 0.27 -10.70
CA GLN A 187 -3.91 1.70 -10.76
C GLN A 187 -3.72 2.17 -12.19
N GLY A 188 -3.87 3.46 -12.40
CA GLY A 188 -3.61 4.08 -13.69
C GLY A 188 -3.71 5.61 -13.62
N ILE A 189 -3.48 6.22 -14.79
CA ILE A 189 -3.54 7.67 -14.98
C ILE A 189 -4.69 8.00 -15.93
N VAL A 190 -5.52 8.97 -15.58
CA VAL A 190 -6.56 9.50 -16.45
C VAL A 190 -5.89 10.18 -17.65
N THR A 191 -6.14 9.68 -18.85
CA THR A 191 -5.53 10.20 -20.10
C THR A 191 -6.46 11.08 -20.90
N ALA A 192 -7.77 10.87 -20.80
CA ALA A 192 -8.77 11.66 -21.51
C ALA A 192 -10.08 11.77 -20.71
N ILE A 193 -10.79 12.85 -20.90
CA ILE A 193 -12.17 13.06 -20.45
C ILE A 193 -12.93 13.66 -21.62
N ASP A 194 -13.93 12.93 -22.12
CA ASP A 194 -14.81 13.40 -23.18
C ASP A 194 -16.17 13.77 -22.57
N LEU A 195 -16.50 15.08 -22.66
CA LEU A 195 -17.76 15.60 -22.13
C LEU A 195 -18.94 15.37 -23.07
N VAL A 196 -18.69 15.13 -24.36
CA VAL A 196 -19.72 14.86 -25.38
C VAL A 196 -20.15 13.40 -25.29
N ASP A 197 -19.18 12.49 -25.37
CA ASP A 197 -19.41 11.04 -25.27
C ASP A 197 -19.56 10.57 -23.82
N GLN A 198 -19.43 11.47 -22.85
CA GLN A 198 -19.56 11.19 -21.42
C GLN A 198 -18.66 10.04 -20.94
N THR A 199 -17.40 10.03 -21.40
CA THR A 199 -16.43 9.00 -21.07
C THR A 199 -15.17 9.55 -20.42
N LEU A 200 -14.50 8.69 -19.64
CA LEU A 200 -13.20 8.93 -19.04
C LEU A 200 -12.28 7.74 -19.34
N THR A 201 -11.10 8.00 -19.89
CA THR A 201 -10.12 6.96 -20.22
C THR A 201 -9.01 6.93 -19.17
N VAL A 202 -8.73 5.75 -18.66
CA VAL A 202 -7.59 5.47 -17.75
C VAL A 202 -6.58 4.60 -18.49
N ARG A 203 -5.30 5.01 -18.50
CA ARG A 203 -4.20 4.14 -18.90
C ARG A 203 -3.65 3.47 -17.63
N THR A 204 -3.75 2.16 -17.57
CA THR A 204 -3.29 1.36 -16.43
C THR A 204 -1.77 1.29 -16.36
N ASP A 205 -1.22 0.81 -15.22
CA ASP A 205 0.22 0.56 -15.06
C ASP A 205 0.74 -0.52 -16.02
N GLU A 206 -0.14 -1.39 -16.56
CA GLU A 206 0.13 -2.39 -17.60
C GLU A 206 0.00 -1.84 -19.02
N ASP A 207 -0.15 -0.51 -19.15
CA ASP A 207 -0.28 0.23 -20.42
C ASP A 207 -1.59 -0.06 -21.20
N GLU A 208 -2.60 -0.66 -20.56
CA GLU A 208 -3.92 -0.87 -21.12
C GLU A 208 -4.78 0.39 -20.98
N HIS A 209 -5.57 0.74 -22.03
CA HIS A 209 -6.50 1.85 -22.01
C HIS A 209 -7.91 1.36 -21.68
N ILE A 210 -8.45 1.78 -20.55
CA ILE A 210 -9.77 1.42 -20.05
C ILE A 210 -10.70 2.61 -20.13
N ASN A 211 -11.83 2.46 -20.82
CA ASN A 211 -12.86 3.47 -20.89
C ASN A 211 -13.93 3.25 -19.83
N TYR A 212 -14.30 4.34 -19.14
CA TYR A 212 -15.38 4.39 -18.17
C TYR A 212 -16.44 5.36 -18.64
N GLU A 213 -17.68 4.95 -18.69
CA GLU A 213 -18.80 5.87 -18.79
C GLU A 213 -18.91 6.70 -17.51
N PHE A 214 -19.46 7.92 -17.59
CA PHE A 214 -19.57 8.76 -16.41
C PHE A 214 -20.42 8.14 -15.29
N GLY A 215 -21.37 7.25 -15.63
CA GLY A 215 -22.13 6.48 -14.66
C GLY A 215 -21.32 5.45 -13.87
N GLU A 216 -20.16 5.04 -14.39
CA GLU A 216 -19.28 4.02 -13.78
C GLU A 216 -18.14 4.62 -12.94
N LEU A 217 -18.06 5.94 -12.81
CA LEU A 217 -16.98 6.61 -12.07
C LEU A 217 -17.02 6.36 -10.56
N ASP A 218 -18.06 5.72 -10.04
CA ASP A 218 -18.08 5.17 -8.67
C ASP A 218 -17.10 4.00 -8.50
N GLU A 219 -16.67 3.35 -9.58
CA GLU A 219 -15.62 2.32 -9.57
C GLU A 219 -14.21 2.89 -9.37
N LEU A 220 -14.02 4.18 -9.57
CA LEU A 220 -12.72 4.84 -9.48
C LEU A 220 -12.59 5.71 -8.23
N THR A 221 -11.38 5.81 -7.71
CA THR A 221 -11.00 6.79 -6.69
C THR A 221 -9.58 7.28 -6.92
N HIS A 222 -9.25 8.48 -6.42
CA HIS A 222 -7.88 8.97 -6.46
C HIS A 222 -6.93 8.05 -5.69
N ALA A 223 -5.72 7.88 -6.21
CA ALA A 223 -4.72 6.95 -5.70
C ALA A 223 -3.34 7.57 -5.46
N TYR A 224 -3.22 8.89 -5.37
CA TYR A 224 -1.98 9.54 -4.94
C TYR A 224 -1.55 9.08 -3.55
N ALA A 225 -2.53 8.92 -2.65
CA ALA A 225 -2.39 8.34 -1.34
C ALA A 225 -3.40 7.21 -1.14
N VAL A 226 -2.92 6.06 -0.68
CA VAL A 226 -3.76 4.89 -0.37
C VAL A 226 -3.46 4.39 1.04
N SER A 227 -4.37 3.61 1.63
CA SER A 227 -4.08 2.97 2.91
C SER A 227 -3.05 1.85 2.73
N ILE A 228 -2.24 1.62 3.78
CA ILE A 228 -1.26 0.53 3.80
C ILE A 228 -1.92 -0.83 3.52
N HIS A 229 -3.16 -1.04 3.99
CA HIS A 229 -3.92 -2.26 3.69
C HIS A 229 -4.18 -2.45 2.20
N ARG A 230 -4.50 -1.36 1.48
CA ARG A 230 -4.73 -1.42 0.02
C ARG A 230 -3.46 -1.63 -0.79
N SER A 231 -2.29 -1.30 -0.24
CA SER A 231 -1.01 -1.52 -0.91
C SER A 231 -0.48 -2.95 -0.77
N GLN A 232 -1.18 -3.83 -0.06
CA GLN A 232 -0.77 -5.24 0.06
C GLN A 232 -0.75 -5.90 -1.32
N GLY A 233 0.35 -6.58 -1.65
CA GLY A 233 0.58 -7.19 -2.96
C GLY A 233 1.20 -6.26 -4.00
N SER A 234 1.19 -4.94 -3.79
CA SER A 234 1.82 -3.97 -4.69
C SER A 234 3.22 -3.58 -4.22
N GLU A 235 4.05 -3.10 -5.15
CA GLU A 235 5.39 -2.57 -4.87
C GLU A 235 5.61 -1.31 -5.68
N TYR A 236 6.35 -0.36 -5.11
CA TYR A 236 6.58 0.97 -5.71
C TYR A 236 8.07 1.33 -5.69
N PRO A 237 8.59 2.05 -6.68
CA PRO A 237 9.96 2.56 -6.65
C PRO A 237 10.23 3.40 -5.39
N CYS A 238 9.29 4.25 -5.00
CA CYS A 238 9.37 5.10 -3.82
C CYS A 238 8.09 5.07 -2.99
N VAL A 239 8.23 4.94 -1.67
CA VAL A 239 7.15 5.05 -0.70
C VAL A 239 7.36 6.26 0.20
N VAL A 240 6.33 7.10 0.32
CA VAL A 240 6.27 8.19 1.31
C VAL A 240 5.23 7.84 2.36
N LEU A 241 5.62 7.87 3.63
CA LEU A 241 4.83 7.35 4.73
C LEU A 241 4.62 8.41 5.82
N PRO A 242 3.48 9.13 5.83
CA PRO A 242 3.12 10.02 6.93
C PRO A 242 2.72 9.19 8.17
N ILE A 243 3.41 9.43 9.30
CA ILE A 243 3.15 8.75 10.58
C ILE A 243 3.04 9.79 11.69
N THR A 244 1.82 10.08 12.10
CA THR A 244 1.52 11.07 13.13
C THR A 244 0.98 10.43 14.42
N THR A 245 0.99 11.18 15.50
CA THR A 245 0.46 10.71 16.79
C THR A 245 -1.05 10.53 16.78
N SER A 246 -1.79 11.22 15.89
CA SER A 246 -3.24 11.06 15.73
C SER A 246 -3.64 9.65 15.24
N ALA A 247 -2.74 8.90 14.60
CA ALA A 247 -2.97 7.53 14.13
C ALA A 247 -2.70 6.45 15.20
N TRP A 248 -2.95 6.73 16.48
CA TRP A 248 -2.52 5.89 17.60
C TRP A 248 -2.97 4.42 17.53
N MET A 249 -4.20 4.15 17.09
CA MET A 249 -4.75 2.78 16.97
C MET A 249 -4.09 1.96 15.84
N MET A 250 -3.51 2.63 14.86
CA MET A 250 -2.90 2.02 13.68
C MET A 250 -1.37 1.97 13.76
N ARG A 251 -0.77 2.37 14.90
CA ARG A 251 0.68 2.32 15.13
C ARG A 251 1.09 0.93 15.57
N GLN A 252 1.25 0.04 14.63
CA GLN A 252 1.64 -1.35 14.86
C GLN A 252 2.86 -1.68 14.01
N ARG A 253 3.74 -2.52 14.55
CA ARG A 253 4.99 -2.94 13.91
C ARG A 253 4.77 -3.53 12.53
N ASN A 254 3.84 -4.48 12.41
CA ASN A 254 3.51 -5.13 11.16
C ASN A 254 2.97 -4.15 10.10
N LEU A 255 2.23 -3.10 10.51
CA LEU A 255 1.76 -2.06 9.60
C LEU A 255 2.93 -1.25 9.02
N LEU A 256 3.84 -0.78 9.90
CA LEU A 256 5.03 -0.04 9.50
C LEU A 256 5.96 -0.91 8.64
N TYR A 257 6.19 -2.15 9.05
CA TYR A 257 6.98 -3.13 8.29
C TYR A 257 6.38 -3.36 6.90
N THR A 258 5.07 -3.62 6.81
CA THR A 258 4.37 -3.79 5.53
C THR A 258 4.57 -2.58 4.63
N ALA A 259 4.40 -1.36 5.16
CA ALA A 259 4.54 -0.15 4.37
C ALA A 259 5.97 0.03 3.83
N VAL A 260 6.98 -0.17 4.67
CA VAL A 260 8.40 -0.05 4.27
C VAL A 260 8.77 -1.10 3.22
N THR A 261 8.29 -2.33 3.36
CA THR A 261 8.56 -3.42 2.40
C THR A 261 7.83 -3.25 1.06
N ARG A 262 6.97 -2.23 0.89
CA ARG A 262 6.39 -1.88 -0.42
C ARG A 262 7.37 -1.07 -1.27
N ALA A 263 8.43 -0.52 -0.70
CA ALA A 263 9.40 0.28 -1.44
C ALA A 263 10.50 -0.58 -2.06
N LYS A 264 10.78 -0.36 -3.34
CA LYS A 264 11.90 -1.00 -4.06
C LYS A 264 13.21 -0.26 -3.90
N LYS A 265 13.18 1.11 -3.89
CA LYS A 265 14.38 1.94 -3.96
C LYS A 265 14.48 3.02 -2.90
N LEU A 266 13.35 3.59 -2.46
CA LEU A 266 13.36 4.77 -1.61
C LEU A 266 12.20 4.77 -0.62
N VAL A 267 12.49 5.06 0.64
CA VAL A 267 11.50 5.30 1.68
C VAL A 267 11.70 6.69 2.28
N VAL A 268 10.60 7.42 2.42
CA VAL A 268 10.58 8.70 3.13
C VAL A 268 9.52 8.66 4.22
N LEU A 269 9.94 8.71 5.47
CA LEU A 269 9.04 8.87 6.61
C LEU A 269 8.79 10.36 6.85
N VAL A 270 7.53 10.75 7.05
CA VAL A 270 7.14 12.11 7.43
C VAL A 270 6.33 12.03 8.70
N GLY A 271 6.83 12.58 9.81
CA GLY A 271 6.07 12.57 11.05
C GLY A 271 6.88 12.46 12.32
N SER A 272 6.19 12.16 13.40
CA SER A 272 6.74 12.22 14.74
C SER A 272 7.68 11.05 15.06
N LYS A 273 8.86 11.37 15.59
CA LYS A 273 9.79 10.35 16.13
C LYS A 273 9.10 9.48 17.19
N LYS A 274 8.22 10.09 18.00
CA LYS A 274 7.44 9.40 19.02
C LYS A 274 6.48 8.39 18.40
N ALA A 275 5.77 8.79 17.34
CA ALA A 275 4.83 7.91 16.64
C ALA A 275 5.53 6.72 15.97
N ILE A 276 6.67 6.95 15.31
CA ILE A 276 7.49 5.88 14.71
C ILE A 276 7.99 4.93 15.80
N GLY A 277 8.56 5.45 16.91
CA GLY A 277 9.04 4.63 18.01
C GLY A 277 7.95 3.82 18.72
N GLN A 278 6.72 4.34 18.77
CA GLN A 278 5.56 3.60 19.26
C GLN A 278 5.16 2.49 18.29
N ALA A 279 5.09 2.79 16.99
CA ALA A 279 4.74 1.81 15.97
C ALA A 279 5.70 0.62 15.98
N VAL A 280 7.01 0.87 16.08
CA VAL A 280 8.05 -0.18 16.14
C VAL A 280 7.89 -1.08 17.36
N ARG A 281 7.56 -0.51 18.54
CA ARG A 281 7.43 -1.27 19.79
C ARG A 281 6.10 -1.98 19.95
N THR A 282 5.05 -1.52 19.28
CA THR A 282 3.71 -2.10 19.40
C THR A 282 3.61 -3.34 18.51
N VAL A 283 3.62 -4.51 19.11
CA VAL A 283 3.27 -5.76 18.44
C VAL A 283 1.77 -5.72 18.11
N GLY A 284 1.39 -6.13 16.90
CA GLY A 284 0.01 -6.04 16.40
C GLY A 284 -1.02 -6.60 17.38
N ALA A 285 -2.19 -6.01 17.38
CA ALA A 285 -3.28 -6.35 18.29
C ALA A 285 -3.74 -7.79 18.09
N GLY A 286 -3.58 -8.60 19.14
CA GLY A 286 -4.27 -9.84 19.40
C GLY A 286 -4.12 -10.97 18.39
N ARG A 287 -3.91 -12.17 18.88
CA ARG A 287 -4.05 -13.42 18.10
C ARG A 287 -5.48 -13.50 17.56
N ARG A 288 -5.60 -13.74 16.25
CA ARG A 288 -6.90 -14.09 15.66
C ARG A 288 -7.19 -15.56 15.97
N HIS A 289 -8.24 -15.81 16.70
CA HIS A 289 -8.60 -17.15 17.15
C HIS A 289 -9.41 -17.88 16.07
N THR A 290 -8.76 -18.75 15.28
CA THR A 290 -9.43 -19.58 14.27
C THR A 290 -9.40 -21.07 14.58
N THR A 291 -8.70 -21.49 15.63
CA THR A 291 -8.44 -22.90 15.96
C THR A 291 -7.72 -23.69 14.85
N LEU A 292 -7.22 -23.06 13.81
CA LEU A 292 -6.53 -23.76 12.70
C LEU A 292 -5.20 -24.35 13.19
N ASP A 293 -4.41 -23.59 13.94
CA ASP A 293 -3.17 -24.04 14.56
C ASP A 293 -3.40 -25.26 15.49
N TYR A 294 -4.45 -25.21 16.31
CA TYR A 294 -4.84 -26.32 17.20
C TYR A 294 -5.19 -27.57 16.39
N ARG A 295 -6.01 -27.43 15.35
CA ARG A 295 -6.44 -28.57 14.51
C ARG A 295 -5.27 -29.20 13.74
N LEU A 296 -4.32 -28.40 13.28
CA LEU A 296 -3.14 -28.89 12.57
C LEU A 296 -2.15 -29.64 13.48
N GLY A 297 -2.09 -29.29 14.76
CA GLY A 297 -1.21 -29.94 15.73
C GLY A 297 -1.77 -31.18 16.41
N HIS A 298 -3.06 -31.52 16.20
CA HIS A 298 -3.76 -32.60 16.89
C HIS A 298 -4.36 -33.66 15.94
N HIS A 299 -3.80 -33.80 14.74
CA HIS A 299 -4.13 -34.88 13.79
C HIS A 299 -3.01 -35.87 13.65
#